data_cf00920ea1f24c0c2f6c2c492770e73f
#
_entry.id   cf00920ea1f24c0c2f6c2c492770e73f
#
_cell.length_a   1.000
_cell.length_b   1.000
_cell.length_c   1.000
_cell.angle_alpha   90.00
_cell.angle_beta   90.00
_cell.angle_gamma   90.00
#
_symmetry.space_group_name_H-M   'P 1'
#
loop_
_entity.id
_entity.type
_entity.pdbx_description
1 polymer ?
#
loop_
_entity_poly.entity_id
_entity_poly.type
_entity_poly.pdbx_seq_one_letter_code
_entity_poly.pdbx_strand_id
1 'polypeptide(L)'
;MLVKSYAAAVQGISATVITIEVNCTKGIQFFLVGLPDVAVRESHERIISALQVSGYKFPRNRIVINMAPADIRKEGSSYDLPLAIGILAAAEELDASRLGHYMMMGELSLDGSLKPVKGILPIAIKAREEGFKGFIVPKQNAREAAVVNDLDVYGVSTIKEVIEFIAGRRDLEPTVVNTREEFYARQLQFEADFSDVRGQENVKRALEVAAAGSHNLILIGPPGSGKSMLAKRLPSILPPFTLQESLETTKIHSVAGKIGLDTSLMTQRPFRSPHHTISNVAMVGGGAFPQPGEISLAHNGILFLDELPEFNRSVLEVMRQPLEDRTITVSRARLSVDYPANFMLVASMNPCPCGYYNHPDRPCLCSPGAVQKYMNRVSGPLLDCIYIQVVVVQLPFENISYGRSSECSEAIRERVMKARAIQEKRFAAHEGIYSNAQMTSKLLHEYAVPDAAGLSLLKVAMQRLNLSARAYDRILKVSRTLADLEASPNIEACHLAEAIQYRSLDRETWGT
;
A
#
# COMPACT_ATOMS: atom_id res chain seq x y z
N MET A 1 28.99 35.07 -3.57
CA MET A 1 27.75 35.39 -2.78
C MET A 1 27.25 34.13 -2.09
N LEU A 2 26.59 34.21 -0.94
CA LEU A 2 25.89 33.07 -0.30
C LEU A 2 24.43 33.07 -0.73
N VAL A 3 23.98 31.95 -1.28
CA VAL A 3 22.60 31.77 -1.76
C VAL A 3 21.99 30.50 -1.15
N LYS A 4 20.69 30.48 -0.97
CA LYS A 4 19.94 29.32 -0.50
C LYS A 4 18.96 28.86 -1.58
N SER A 5 18.98 27.59 -1.89
CA SER A 5 17.93 26.86 -2.62
C SER A 5 17.34 25.76 -1.74
N TYR A 6 16.17 25.26 -2.10
CA TYR A 6 15.41 24.34 -1.22
C TYR A 6 15.02 23.07 -1.95
N ALA A 7 15.23 21.96 -1.26
CA ALA A 7 14.88 20.62 -1.66
C ALA A 7 14.23 19.88 -0.48
N ALA A 8 13.99 18.58 -0.60
CA ALA A 8 13.58 17.76 0.54
C ALA A 8 14.17 16.35 0.47
N ALA A 9 14.33 15.73 1.63
CA ALA A 9 14.67 14.32 1.80
C ALA A 9 13.45 13.55 2.29
N VAL A 10 13.20 12.38 1.72
CA VAL A 10 12.11 11.49 2.14
C VAL A 10 12.63 10.47 3.15
N GLN A 11 11.92 10.34 4.27
CA GLN A 11 12.17 9.33 5.30
C GLN A 11 10.85 8.61 5.61
N GLY A 12 10.77 7.31 5.31
CA GLY A 12 9.50 6.60 5.36
C GLY A 12 8.50 7.17 4.37
N ILE A 13 7.36 7.66 4.86
CA ILE A 13 6.31 8.32 4.06
C ILE A 13 6.24 9.84 4.31
N SER A 14 7.20 10.39 5.01
CA SER A 14 7.30 11.82 5.34
C SER A 14 8.50 12.45 4.67
N ALA A 15 8.49 13.77 4.54
CA ALA A 15 9.60 14.53 3.96
C ALA A 15 10.09 15.59 4.95
N THR A 16 11.38 15.89 4.85
CA THR A 16 12.05 16.97 5.60
C THR A 16 12.74 17.91 4.65
N VAL A 17 12.57 19.21 4.85
CA VAL A 17 13.19 20.23 3.99
C VAL A 17 14.71 20.20 4.13
N ILE A 18 15.38 20.24 2.99
CA ILE A 18 16.83 20.37 2.89
C ILE A 18 17.15 21.77 2.34
N THR A 19 17.82 22.57 3.16
CA THR A 19 18.36 23.86 2.74
C THR A 19 19.72 23.65 2.10
N ILE A 20 19.85 24.00 0.84
CA ILE A 20 21.10 23.92 0.08
C ILE A 20 21.71 25.33 0.07
N GLU A 21 22.78 25.51 0.85
CA GLU A 21 23.52 26.76 0.99
C GLU A 21 24.73 26.70 0.05
N VAL A 22 24.75 27.58 -0.95
CA VAL A 22 25.83 27.64 -1.94
C VAL A 22 26.61 28.93 -1.75
N ASN A 23 27.92 28.81 -1.54
CA ASN A 23 28.81 29.94 -1.45
C ASN A 23 29.89 29.90 -2.56
N CYS A 24 29.92 30.92 -3.39
CA CYS A 24 30.92 31.09 -4.43
C CYS A 24 31.95 32.15 -4.06
N THR A 25 33.24 31.77 -4.12
CA THR A 25 34.38 32.64 -3.84
C THR A 25 35.48 32.48 -4.91
N LYS A 26 36.56 33.28 -4.85
CA LYS A 26 37.68 33.13 -5.79
C LYS A 26 38.38 31.80 -5.62
N GLY A 27 38.67 31.08 -6.69
CA GLY A 27 39.34 29.78 -6.70
C GLY A 27 38.71 28.80 -7.70
N ILE A 28 39.20 27.54 -7.73
CA ILE A 28 38.75 26.50 -8.67
C ILE A 28 38.52 25.18 -7.91
N GLN A 29 37.73 25.22 -6.85
CA GLN A 29 37.53 24.04 -6.01
C GLN A 29 36.04 23.82 -5.80
N PHE A 30 35.62 22.55 -5.73
CA PHE A 30 34.24 22.16 -5.48
C PHE A 30 34.17 21.30 -4.20
N PHE A 31 33.39 21.74 -3.22
CA PHE A 31 33.14 21.02 -1.97
C PHE A 31 31.67 20.87 -1.72
N LEU A 32 31.26 19.64 -1.36
CA LEU A 32 29.88 19.31 -1.01
C LEU A 32 29.87 18.64 0.38
N VAL A 33 29.22 19.28 1.34
CA VAL A 33 29.13 18.85 2.74
C VAL A 33 27.67 18.65 3.17
N GLY A 34 27.40 17.96 4.28
CA GLY A 34 26.06 17.70 4.80
C GLY A 34 25.56 16.28 4.52
N LEU A 35 26.45 15.28 4.62
CA LEU A 35 26.18 13.86 4.43
C LEU A 35 25.60 13.48 3.04
N PRO A 36 26.17 13.99 1.92
CA PRO A 36 25.76 13.54 0.59
C PRO A 36 26.23 12.10 0.35
N ASP A 37 25.42 11.29 -0.31
CA ASP A 37 25.82 9.97 -0.80
C ASP A 37 26.70 10.08 -2.06
N VAL A 38 27.07 8.94 -2.65
CA VAL A 38 27.87 8.89 -3.88
C VAL A 38 27.13 9.55 -5.05
N ALA A 39 25.86 9.27 -5.22
CA ALA A 39 25.05 9.80 -6.33
C ALA A 39 24.92 11.33 -6.27
N VAL A 40 24.78 11.89 -5.06
CA VAL A 40 24.77 13.35 -4.85
C VAL A 40 26.14 13.96 -5.15
N ARG A 41 27.24 13.28 -4.82
CA ARG A 41 28.60 13.75 -5.15
C ARG A 41 28.88 13.76 -6.64
N GLU A 42 28.35 12.78 -7.38
CA GLU A 42 28.44 12.68 -8.84
C GLU A 42 27.62 13.75 -9.56
N SER A 43 26.73 14.47 -8.87
CA SER A 43 25.93 15.55 -9.45
C SER A 43 26.79 16.63 -10.12
N HIS A 44 28.01 16.85 -9.64
CA HIS A 44 28.94 17.83 -10.20
C HIS A 44 29.12 17.63 -11.71
N GLU A 45 29.41 16.40 -12.17
CA GLU A 45 29.65 16.10 -13.58
C GLU A 45 28.35 16.20 -14.40
N ARG A 46 27.20 15.76 -13.85
CA ARG A 46 25.91 15.91 -14.50
C ARG A 46 25.51 17.37 -14.67
N ILE A 47 25.71 18.20 -13.65
CA ILE A 47 25.40 19.62 -13.66
C ILE A 47 26.26 20.35 -14.69
N ILE A 48 27.59 20.09 -14.74
CA ILE A 48 28.48 20.70 -15.73
C ILE A 48 27.99 20.42 -17.13
N SER A 49 27.74 19.15 -17.46
CA SER A 49 27.31 18.74 -18.81
C SER A 49 25.95 19.34 -19.17
N ALA A 50 24.97 19.24 -18.27
CA ALA A 50 23.63 19.76 -18.48
C ALA A 50 23.60 21.28 -18.73
N LEU A 51 24.38 22.04 -17.97
CA LEU A 51 24.51 23.48 -18.15
C LEU A 51 25.16 23.84 -19.51
N GLN A 52 26.26 23.16 -19.86
CA GLN A 52 26.95 23.40 -21.15
C GLN A 52 26.05 23.16 -22.35
N VAL A 53 25.32 22.03 -22.36
CA VAL A 53 24.40 21.70 -23.44
C VAL A 53 23.24 22.70 -23.49
N SER A 54 22.80 23.21 -22.36
CA SER A 54 21.73 24.22 -22.25
C SER A 54 22.18 25.64 -22.59
N GLY A 55 23.46 25.84 -22.93
CA GLY A 55 24.03 27.14 -23.32
C GLY A 55 24.50 27.99 -22.17
N TYR A 56 24.63 27.42 -20.97
CA TYR A 56 25.16 28.09 -19.78
C TYR A 56 26.58 27.58 -19.44
N LYS A 57 27.41 28.45 -18.86
CA LYS A 57 28.77 28.06 -18.44
C LYS A 57 28.74 27.67 -16.97
N PHE A 58 29.40 26.58 -16.64
CA PHE A 58 29.67 26.26 -15.21
C PHE A 58 30.66 27.27 -14.65
N PRO A 59 30.37 27.92 -13.49
CA PRO A 59 31.23 28.98 -12.94
C PRO A 59 32.61 28.46 -12.56
N ARG A 60 33.67 29.18 -12.93
CA ARG A 60 35.06 28.88 -12.55
C ARG A 60 35.41 29.51 -11.20
N ASN A 61 34.70 29.13 -10.16
CA ASN A 61 34.81 29.67 -8.82
C ASN A 61 35.14 28.55 -7.82
N ARG A 62 35.58 28.92 -6.64
CA ARG A 62 35.58 27.99 -5.50
C ARG A 62 34.15 27.93 -4.98
N ILE A 63 33.52 26.76 -5.13
CA ILE A 63 32.14 26.51 -4.76
C ILE A 63 32.10 25.62 -3.53
N VAL A 64 31.46 26.07 -2.46
CA VAL A 64 31.21 25.30 -1.25
C VAL A 64 29.73 25.18 -1.06
N ILE A 65 29.22 23.96 -1.02
CA ILE A 65 27.79 23.66 -0.85
C ILE A 65 27.60 22.94 0.46
N ASN A 66 26.68 23.43 1.29
CA ASN A 66 26.26 22.79 2.51
C ASN A 66 24.77 22.37 2.39
N MET A 67 24.47 21.11 2.60
CA MET A 67 23.11 20.56 2.59
C MET A 67 22.63 20.35 4.02
N ALA A 68 21.89 21.30 4.57
CA ALA A 68 21.40 21.28 5.95
C ALA A 68 19.99 20.71 6.07
N PRO A 69 19.64 19.99 7.16
CA PRO A 69 20.48 19.65 8.33
C PRO A 69 21.47 18.53 8.03
N ALA A 70 22.61 18.51 8.74
CA ALA A 70 23.71 17.58 8.49
C ALA A 70 23.48 16.16 9.06
N ASP A 71 22.49 15.96 9.91
CA ASP A 71 22.10 14.68 10.51
C ASP A 71 21.25 13.82 9.55
N ILE A 72 20.61 14.45 8.55
CA ILE A 72 19.83 13.78 7.52
C ILE A 72 20.73 13.45 6.33
N ARG A 73 20.77 12.20 5.95
CA ARG A 73 21.48 11.74 4.74
C ARG A 73 20.71 12.13 3.49
N LYS A 74 21.40 12.68 2.49
CA LYS A 74 20.88 13.07 1.19
C LYS A 74 21.28 12.01 0.18
N GLU A 75 20.30 11.43 -0.49
CA GLU A 75 20.45 10.23 -1.29
C GLU A 75 19.85 10.41 -2.69
N GLY A 76 20.53 9.82 -3.67
CA GLY A 76 20.10 9.81 -5.05
C GLY A 76 20.37 11.12 -5.78
N SER A 77 19.98 11.14 -7.06
CA SER A 77 20.26 12.21 -8.04
C SER A 77 19.20 13.32 -8.05
N SER A 78 18.19 13.23 -7.19
CA SER A 78 17.04 14.16 -7.18
C SER A 78 17.38 15.60 -6.79
N TYR A 79 18.57 15.83 -6.25
CA TYR A 79 19.08 17.14 -5.84
C TYR A 79 19.81 17.91 -6.95
N ASP A 80 20.02 17.29 -8.13
CA ASP A 80 20.79 17.92 -9.21
C ASP A 80 20.22 19.27 -9.61
N LEU A 81 18.91 19.39 -9.77
CA LEU A 81 18.24 20.63 -10.14
C LEU A 81 18.45 21.76 -9.14
N PRO A 82 18.11 21.61 -7.83
CA PRO A 82 18.30 22.69 -6.87
C PRO A 82 19.79 23.03 -6.63
N LEU A 83 20.71 22.05 -6.78
CA LEU A 83 22.14 22.31 -6.77
C LEU A 83 22.58 23.19 -7.94
N ALA A 84 22.18 22.85 -9.16
CA ALA A 84 22.54 23.60 -10.37
C ALA A 84 22.04 25.06 -10.32
N ILE A 85 20.77 25.25 -9.93
CA ILE A 85 20.16 26.58 -9.80
C ILE A 85 20.84 27.40 -8.70
N GLY A 86 21.14 26.76 -7.55
CA GLY A 86 21.86 27.41 -6.46
C GLY A 86 23.27 27.84 -6.85
N ILE A 87 24.00 27.03 -7.65
CA ILE A 87 25.34 27.35 -8.17
C ILE A 87 25.29 28.57 -9.09
N LEU A 88 24.37 28.59 -10.05
CA LEU A 88 24.24 29.74 -10.98
C LEU A 88 23.88 31.02 -10.23
N ALA A 89 22.99 30.95 -9.27
CA ALA A 89 22.60 32.10 -8.45
C ALA A 89 23.74 32.60 -7.56
N ALA A 90 24.52 31.71 -6.92
CA ALA A 90 25.66 32.07 -6.10
C ALA A 90 26.82 32.66 -6.92
N ALA A 91 26.91 32.32 -8.19
CA ALA A 91 27.86 32.90 -9.16
C ALA A 91 27.39 34.23 -9.81
N GLU A 92 26.21 34.71 -9.40
CA GLU A 92 25.60 35.96 -9.92
C GLU A 92 25.20 35.88 -11.43
N GLU A 93 25.10 34.66 -11.98
CA GLU A 93 24.60 34.42 -13.33
C GLU A 93 23.06 34.32 -13.38
N LEU A 94 22.42 34.20 -12.21
CA LEU A 94 20.97 34.11 -12.04
C LEU A 94 20.54 34.94 -10.81
N ASP A 95 19.45 35.71 -10.95
CA ASP A 95 18.90 36.44 -9.80
C ASP A 95 18.33 35.50 -8.75
N ALA A 96 18.87 35.60 -7.51
CA ALA A 96 18.49 34.76 -6.38
C ALA A 96 17.18 35.21 -5.68
N SER A 97 16.63 36.40 -6.00
CA SER A 97 15.51 37.00 -5.27
C SER A 97 14.25 36.11 -5.18
N ARG A 98 14.01 35.30 -6.18
CA ARG A 98 12.85 34.42 -6.26
C ARG A 98 13.07 33.03 -5.66
N LEU A 99 14.31 32.60 -5.42
CA LEU A 99 14.62 31.20 -5.01
C LEU A 99 13.96 30.79 -3.70
N GLY A 100 13.83 31.72 -2.75
CA GLY A 100 13.21 31.45 -1.46
C GLY A 100 11.71 31.07 -1.53
N HIS A 101 11.06 31.29 -2.65
CA HIS A 101 9.65 30.99 -2.84
C HIS A 101 9.39 29.58 -3.37
N TYR A 102 10.42 28.92 -3.91
CA TYR A 102 10.26 27.65 -4.61
C TYR A 102 11.07 26.53 -3.99
N MET A 103 10.43 25.39 -3.77
CA MET A 103 11.11 24.13 -3.59
C MET A 103 11.38 23.51 -4.95
N MET A 104 12.47 22.77 -5.11
CA MET A 104 12.87 22.17 -6.39
C MET A 104 13.37 20.75 -6.18
N MET A 105 12.95 19.83 -7.04
CA MET A 105 13.46 18.46 -7.12
C MET A 105 13.58 18.04 -8.58
N GLY A 106 14.65 17.31 -8.92
CA GLY A 106 14.83 16.79 -10.28
C GLY A 106 16.22 16.23 -10.51
N GLU A 107 16.30 15.09 -11.16
CA GLU A 107 17.55 14.51 -11.64
C GLU A 107 17.87 15.08 -13.02
N LEU A 108 19.12 15.48 -13.24
CA LEU A 108 19.59 16.00 -14.53
C LEU A 108 20.21 14.88 -15.37
N SER A 109 19.76 14.79 -16.61
CA SER A 109 20.51 14.10 -17.66
C SER A 109 21.59 15.01 -18.24
N LEU A 110 22.60 14.43 -18.89
CA LEU A 110 23.72 15.17 -19.49
C LEU A 110 23.30 16.16 -20.57
N ASP A 111 22.13 15.94 -21.21
CA ASP A 111 21.53 16.83 -22.21
C ASP A 111 20.69 17.97 -21.60
N GLY A 112 20.64 18.08 -20.27
CA GLY A 112 19.86 19.08 -19.55
C GLY A 112 18.39 18.75 -19.38
N SER A 113 17.93 17.57 -19.79
CA SER A 113 16.57 17.09 -19.54
C SER A 113 16.42 16.62 -18.07
N LEU A 114 15.19 16.75 -17.54
CA LEU A 114 14.84 16.31 -16.19
C LEU A 114 14.18 14.93 -16.20
N LYS A 115 14.65 14.05 -15.33
CA LYS A 115 14.12 12.70 -15.11
C LYS A 115 13.19 12.66 -13.90
N PRO A 116 12.19 11.75 -13.89
CA PRO A 116 11.25 11.63 -12.78
C PRO A 116 11.94 11.21 -11.50
N VAL A 117 11.38 11.68 -10.39
CA VAL A 117 11.90 11.47 -9.02
C VAL A 117 10.84 10.73 -8.19
N LYS A 118 11.27 9.93 -7.23
CA LYS A 118 10.40 9.22 -6.30
C LYS A 118 10.03 10.08 -5.09
N GLY A 119 8.89 9.79 -4.47
CA GLY A 119 8.49 10.45 -3.23
C GLY A 119 8.06 11.90 -3.39
N ILE A 120 7.58 12.29 -4.56
CA ILE A 120 7.19 13.67 -4.84
C ILE A 120 5.95 14.10 -4.03
N LEU A 121 4.98 13.21 -3.82
CA LEU A 121 3.79 13.57 -3.05
C LEU A 121 4.09 13.94 -1.59
N PRO A 122 4.82 13.17 -0.78
CA PRO A 122 5.22 13.61 0.57
C PRO A 122 6.05 14.90 0.55
N ILE A 123 6.89 15.12 -0.47
CA ILE A 123 7.65 16.37 -0.63
C ILE A 123 6.72 17.56 -0.91
N ALA A 124 5.75 17.41 -1.79
CA ALA A 124 4.76 18.45 -2.10
C ALA A 124 3.93 18.85 -0.86
N ILE A 125 3.51 17.85 -0.06
CA ILE A 125 2.82 18.10 1.21
C ILE A 125 3.69 18.93 2.15
N LYS A 126 4.97 18.55 2.28
CA LYS A 126 5.91 19.27 3.12
C LYS A 126 6.20 20.69 2.61
N ALA A 127 6.31 20.88 1.31
CA ALA A 127 6.49 22.19 0.70
C ALA A 127 5.33 23.14 1.05
N ARG A 128 4.10 22.66 0.99
CA ARG A 128 2.93 23.45 1.42
C ARG A 128 2.96 23.77 2.91
N GLU A 129 3.27 22.78 3.77
CA GLU A 129 3.34 22.99 5.23
C GLU A 129 4.36 24.05 5.62
N GLU A 130 5.48 24.15 4.91
CA GLU A 130 6.55 25.14 5.14
C GLU A 130 6.28 26.49 4.44
N GLY A 131 5.14 26.62 3.74
CA GLY A 131 4.69 27.87 3.16
C GLY A 131 5.40 28.29 1.85
N PHE A 132 5.98 27.33 1.12
CA PHE A 132 6.49 27.62 -0.24
C PHE A 132 5.34 27.99 -1.17
N LYS A 133 5.56 28.98 -2.03
CA LYS A 133 4.59 29.38 -3.05
C LYS A 133 4.48 28.35 -4.17
N GLY A 134 5.59 27.70 -4.52
CA GLY A 134 5.58 26.76 -5.61
C GLY A 134 6.61 25.63 -5.47
N PHE A 135 6.35 24.58 -6.22
CA PHE A 135 7.20 23.39 -6.29
C PHE A 135 7.52 23.08 -7.76
N ILE A 136 8.81 23.14 -8.09
CA ILE A 136 9.31 22.87 -9.45
C ILE A 136 9.79 21.42 -9.50
N VAL A 137 9.21 20.65 -10.41
CA VAL A 137 9.42 19.20 -10.54
C VAL A 137 9.51 18.77 -12.01
N PRO A 138 10.08 17.61 -12.30
CA PRO A 138 9.99 17.02 -13.64
C PRO A 138 8.52 16.89 -14.09
N LYS A 139 8.27 17.14 -15.38
CA LYS A 139 6.91 17.12 -15.97
C LYS A 139 6.13 15.85 -15.64
N GLN A 140 6.81 14.70 -15.60
CA GLN A 140 6.23 13.40 -15.29
C GLN A 140 5.70 13.31 -13.84
N ASN A 141 6.24 14.11 -12.92
CA ASN A 141 5.81 14.15 -11.52
C ASN A 141 4.77 15.25 -11.23
N ALA A 142 4.52 16.14 -12.16
CA ALA A 142 3.71 17.33 -11.91
C ALA A 142 2.28 17.00 -11.45
N ARG A 143 1.64 15.99 -12.05
CA ARG A 143 0.28 15.60 -11.67
C ARG A 143 0.21 15.00 -10.27
N GLU A 144 1.21 14.20 -9.87
CA GLU A 144 1.36 13.64 -8.53
C GLU A 144 1.48 14.76 -7.47
N ALA A 145 2.34 15.76 -7.72
CA ALA A 145 2.53 16.88 -6.81
C ALA A 145 1.31 17.82 -6.74
N ALA A 146 0.63 18.03 -7.88
CA ALA A 146 -0.51 18.94 -8.01
C ALA A 146 -1.80 18.46 -7.32
N VAL A 147 -1.79 17.26 -6.70
CA VAL A 147 -2.83 16.80 -5.76
C VAL A 147 -2.90 17.69 -4.53
N VAL A 148 -1.79 18.31 -4.15
CA VAL A 148 -1.68 19.15 -2.96
C VAL A 148 -2.26 20.53 -3.26
N ASN A 149 -3.36 20.88 -2.59
CA ASN A 149 -3.98 22.20 -2.69
C ASN A 149 -3.07 23.28 -2.09
N ASP A 150 -3.26 24.53 -2.51
CA ASP A 150 -2.53 25.70 -1.99
C ASP A 150 -1.00 25.63 -2.22
N LEU A 151 -0.57 24.97 -3.29
CA LEU A 151 0.81 24.89 -3.76
C LEU A 151 0.82 24.93 -5.30
N ASP A 152 1.46 25.92 -5.89
CA ASP A 152 1.64 25.99 -7.34
C ASP A 152 2.69 24.99 -7.79
N VAL A 153 2.32 24.01 -8.61
CA VAL A 153 3.24 22.97 -9.10
C VAL A 153 3.61 23.25 -10.54
N TYR A 154 4.91 23.40 -10.79
CA TYR A 154 5.45 23.67 -12.12
C TYR A 154 6.16 22.44 -12.67
N GLY A 155 5.54 21.79 -13.65
CA GLY A 155 6.12 20.65 -14.36
C GLY A 155 7.04 21.12 -15.50
N VAL A 156 8.33 20.80 -15.40
CA VAL A 156 9.36 21.22 -16.34
C VAL A 156 10.07 20.04 -16.97
N SER A 157 10.52 20.18 -18.22
CA SER A 157 11.20 19.14 -18.97
C SER A 157 12.72 19.32 -19.02
N THR A 158 13.21 20.56 -18.89
CA THR A 158 14.64 20.91 -19.00
C THR A 158 15.05 21.91 -17.94
N ILE A 159 16.33 21.90 -17.59
CA ILE A 159 16.93 22.90 -16.68
C ILE A 159 16.82 24.31 -17.25
N LYS A 160 16.87 24.47 -18.58
CA LYS A 160 16.75 25.76 -19.25
C LYS A 160 15.40 26.44 -18.94
N GLU A 161 14.30 25.68 -18.93
CA GLU A 161 12.98 26.22 -18.59
C GLU A 161 12.97 26.76 -17.14
N VAL A 162 13.64 26.09 -16.21
CA VAL A 162 13.75 26.53 -14.81
C VAL A 162 14.58 27.80 -14.70
N ILE A 163 15.72 27.88 -15.39
CA ILE A 163 16.59 29.07 -15.39
C ILE A 163 15.82 30.27 -15.93
N GLU A 164 15.12 30.11 -17.06
CA GLU A 164 14.33 31.18 -17.69
C GLU A 164 13.17 31.64 -16.79
N PHE A 165 12.51 30.71 -16.10
CA PHE A 165 11.43 30.99 -15.15
C PHE A 165 11.92 31.76 -13.92
N ILE A 166 13.00 31.30 -13.30
CA ILE A 166 13.58 31.97 -12.10
C ILE A 166 14.10 33.35 -12.46
N ALA A 167 14.71 33.51 -13.66
CA ALA A 167 15.16 34.79 -14.19
C ALA A 167 14.02 35.74 -14.58
N GLY A 168 12.76 35.31 -14.52
CA GLY A 168 11.62 36.12 -14.95
C GLY A 168 11.52 36.37 -16.47
N ARG A 169 12.24 35.59 -17.28
CA ARG A 169 12.23 35.65 -18.74
C ARG A 169 11.15 34.79 -19.39
N ARG A 170 10.60 33.86 -18.64
CA ARG A 170 9.53 32.95 -19.07
C ARG A 170 8.55 32.75 -17.93
N ASP A 171 7.27 32.79 -18.22
CA ASP A 171 6.25 32.35 -17.29
C ASP A 171 5.94 30.90 -17.53
N LEU A 172 5.70 30.16 -16.42
CA LEU A 172 5.24 28.78 -16.41
C LEU A 172 3.80 28.76 -15.86
N GLU A 173 2.96 27.97 -16.49
CA GLU A 173 1.61 27.73 -15.97
C GLU A 173 1.65 26.63 -14.92
N PRO A 174 1.01 26.84 -13.75
CA PRO A 174 0.87 25.79 -12.75
C PRO A 174 0.08 24.59 -13.30
N THR A 175 0.50 23.40 -12.95
CA THR A 175 -0.24 22.18 -13.26
C THR A 175 -1.49 22.11 -12.38
N VAL A 176 -2.67 22.10 -12.99
CA VAL A 176 -3.95 22.00 -12.30
C VAL A 176 -4.49 20.60 -12.44
N VAL A 177 -4.90 19.99 -11.31
CA VAL A 177 -5.55 18.68 -11.24
C VAL A 177 -6.85 18.82 -10.46
N ASN A 178 -7.97 18.44 -11.06
CA ASN A 178 -9.23 18.33 -10.33
C ASN A 178 -9.27 16.98 -9.58
N THR A 179 -8.56 16.94 -8.47
CA THR A 179 -8.34 15.73 -7.67
C THR A 179 -9.65 15.04 -7.29
N ARG A 180 -10.67 15.80 -6.90
CA ARG A 180 -11.97 15.21 -6.50
C ARG A 180 -12.70 14.59 -7.68
N GLU A 181 -12.81 15.30 -8.78
CA GLU A 181 -13.52 14.80 -9.96
C GLU A 181 -12.84 13.55 -10.53
N GLU A 182 -11.53 13.56 -10.72
CA GLU A 182 -10.77 12.42 -11.20
C GLU A 182 -10.86 11.22 -10.24
N PHE A 183 -10.82 11.48 -8.93
CA PHE A 183 -10.93 10.45 -7.91
C PHE A 183 -12.26 9.72 -7.98
N TYR A 184 -13.39 10.45 -7.96
CA TYR A 184 -14.71 9.83 -7.97
C TYR A 184 -15.07 9.23 -9.33
N ALA A 185 -14.58 9.77 -10.45
CA ALA A 185 -14.84 9.22 -11.79
C ALA A 185 -14.23 7.83 -12.02
N ARG A 186 -13.08 7.54 -11.39
CA ARG A 186 -12.35 6.28 -11.60
C ARG A 186 -12.50 5.26 -10.47
N GLN A 187 -13.07 5.66 -9.34
CA GLN A 187 -13.10 4.87 -8.11
C GLN A 187 -13.83 3.52 -8.26
N LEU A 188 -14.87 3.46 -9.09
CA LEU A 188 -15.72 2.29 -9.27
C LEU A 188 -15.52 1.59 -10.62
N GLN A 189 -14.45 1.87 -11.34
CA GLN A 189 -14.15 1.25 -12.63
C GLN A 189 -13.28 0.01 -12.41
N PHE A 190 -13.89 -1.18 -12.39
CA PHE A 190 -13.18 -2.45 -12.21
C PHE A 190 -13.19 -3.25 -13.51
N GLU A 191 -12.06 -3.89 -13.83
CA GLU A 191 -11.94 -4.78 -15.02
C GLU A 191 -12.62 -6.14 -14.80
N ALA A 192 -12.77 -6.58 -13.54
CA ALA A 192 -13.30 -7.88 -13.17
C ALA A 192 -14.55 -7.72 -12.32
N ASP A 193 -15.60 -8.48 -12.62
CA ASP A 193 -16.90 -8.45 -11.93
C ASP A 193 -17.28 -9.85 -11.42
N PHE A 194 -18.05 -9.91 -10.32
CA PHE A 194 -18.55 -11.17 -9.76
C PHE A 194 -19.61 -11.83 -10.65
N SER A 195 -20.25 -11.09 -11.54
CA SER A 195 -21.18 -11.66 -12.55
C SER A 195 -20.50 -12.63 -13.51
N ASP A 196 -19.18 -12.50 -13.71
CA ASP A 196 -18.40 -13.45 -14.52
C ASP A 196 -18.21 -14.81 -13.82
N VAL A 197 -18.41 -14.88 -12.52
CA VAL A 197 -18.20 -16.09 -11.71
C VAL A 197 -19.49 -16.88 -11.63
N ARG A 198 -19.57 -17.99 -12.31
CA ARG A 198 -20.72 -18.87 -12.24
C ARG A 198 -20.66 -19.77 -11.00
N GLY A 199 -21.80 -19.98 -10.33
CA GLY A 199 -21.88 -20.79 -9.12
C GLY A 199 -21.01 -20.25 -7.97
N GLN A 200 -20.49 -21.15 -7.11
CA GLN A 200 -19.62 -20.81 -5.95
C GLN A 200 -20.28 -19.88 -4.92
N GLU A 201 -21.60 -20.01 -4.73
CA GLU A 201 -22.36 -19.06 -3.88
C GLU A 201 -21.84 -18.99 -2.44
N ASN A 202 -21.42 -20.13 -1.87
CA ASN A 202 -20.84 -20.17 -0.53
C ASN A 202 -19.52 -19.40 -0.45
N VAL A 203 -18.71 -19.45 -1.53
CA VAL A 203 -17.44 -18.72 -1.59
C VAL A 203 -17.69 -17.23 -1.78
N LYS A 204 -18.64 -16.85 -2.63
CA LYS A 204 -19.04 -15.45 -2.81
C LYS A 204 -19.56 -14.85 -1.50
N ARG A 205 -20.40 -15.61 -0.77
CA ARG A 205 -20.87 -15.20 0.58
C ARG A 205 -19.71 -15.01 1.54
N ALA A 206 -18.75 -15.93 1.58
CA ALA A 206 -17.56 -15.78 2.42
C ALA A 206 -16.73 -14.55 2.05
N LEU A 207 -16.60 -14.25 0.74
CA LEU A 207 -15.90 -13.05 0.26
C LEU A 207 -16.64 -11.76 0.62
N GLU A 208 -17.98 -11.76 0.53
CA GLU A 208 -18.83 -10.66 0.98
C GLU A 208 -18.65 -10.37 2.47
N VAL A 209 -18.70 -11.41 3.31
CA VAL A 209 -18.48 -11.29 4.77
C VAL A 209 -17.08 -10.79 5.07
N ALA A 210 -16.07 -11.32 4.36
CA ALA A 210 -14.69 -10.88 4.51
C ALA A 210 -14.53 -9.38 4.13
N ALA A 211 -15.14 -8.94 3.03
CA ALA A 211 -15.14 -7.54 2.60
C ALA A 211 -15.84 -6.62 3.59
N ALA A 212 -17.00 -7.05 4.11
CA ALA A 212 -17.80 -6.27 5.06
C ALA A 212 -17.09 -6.05 6.40
N GLY A 213 -16.38 -7.06 6.90
CA GLY A 213 -15.69 -6.99 8.20
C GLY A 213 -14.20 -6.71 8.12
N SER A 214 -13.58 -6.62 6.95
CA SER A 214 -12.13 -6.64 6.72
C SER A 214 -11.45 -7.88 7.30
N HIS A 215 -12.09 -9.05 7.19
CA HIS A 215 -11.59 -10.30 7.73
C HIS A 215 -10.59 -10.96 6.77
N ASN A 216 -9.47 -11.41 7.32
CA ASN A 216 -8.52 -12.23 6.59
C ASN A 216 -9.14 -13.58 6.22
N LEU A 217 -8.84 -14.06 5.00
CA LEU A 217 -9.52 -15.19 4.38
C LEU A 217 -8.53 -16.16 3.75
N ILE A 218 -8.83 -17.46 3.78
CA ILE A 218 -8.13 -18.48 3.01
C ILE A 218 -9.11 -19.30 2.15
N LEU A 219 -8.75 -19.47 0.88
CA LEU A 219 -9.44 -20.28 -0.11
C LEU A 219 -8.74 -21.62 -0.25
N ILE A 220 -9.43 -22.73 0.04
CA ILE A 220 -8.86 -24.07 0.00
C ILE A 220 -9.59 -24.88 -1.06
N GLY A 221 -8.87 -25.47 -1.99
CA GLY A 221 -9.51 -26.27 -3.02
C GLY A 221 -8.54 -26.87 -4.04
N PRO A 222 -9.01 -27.76 -4.90
CA PRO A 222 -8.17 -28.41 -5.90
C PRO A 222 -7.59 -27.43 -6.91
N PRO A 223 -6.53 -27.79 -7.64
CA PRO A 223 -6.04 -27.00 -8.75
C PRO A 223 -7.15 -26.73 -9.77
N GLY A 224 -7.21 -25.53 -10.33
CA GLY A 224 -8.21 -25.14 -11.33
C GLY A 224 -9.62 -24.87 -10.78
N SER A 225 -9.84 -24.83 -9.46
CA SER A 225 -11.14 -24.51 -8.85
C SER A 225 -11.52 -23.02 -8.88
N GLY A 226 -10.66 -22.14 -9.41
CA GLY A 226 -10.95 -20.71 -9.57
C GLY A 226 -10.56 -19.82 -8.38
N LYS A 227 -9.75 -20.30 -7.41
CA LYS A 227 -9.34 -19.55 -6.21
C LYS A 227 -8.75 -18.18 -6.54
N SER A 228 -7.75 -18.14 -7.41
CA SER A 228 -7.06 -16.89 -7.79
C SER A 228 -7.97 -15.95 -8.60
N MET A 229 -8.91 -16.52 -9.39
CA MET A 229 -9.93 -15.76 -10.12
C MET A 229 -10.90 -15.06 -9.17
N LEU A 230 -11.35 -15.75 -8.13
CA LEU A 230 -12.24 -15.22 -7.09
C LEU A 230 -11.53 -14.13 -6.27
N ALA A 231 -10.28 -14.37 -5.86
CA ALA A 231 -9.49 -13.41 -5.10
C ALA A 231 -9.28 -12.09 -5.87
N LYS A 232 -9.01 -12.15 -7.19
CA LYS A 232 -8.82 -10.97 -8.04
C LYS A 232 -10.09 -10.10 -8.19
N ARG A 233 -11.27 -10.64 -7.92
CA ARG A 233 -12.54 -9.90 -7.97
C ARG A 233 -12.89 -9.22 -6.64
N LEU A 234 -12.25 -9.61 -5.55
CA LEU A 234 -12.52 -9.05 -4.24
C LEU A 234 -12.39 -7.51 -4.15
N PRO A 235 -11.44 -6.84 -4.83
CA PRO A 235 -11.39 -5.38 -4.85
C PRO A 235 -12.68 -4.72 -5.32
N SER A 236 -13.45 -5.36 -6.24
CA SER A 236 -14.69 -4.79 -6.80
C SER A 236 -15.86 -4.72 -5.82
N ILE A 237 -15.79 -5.47 -4.70
CA ILE A 237 -16.81 -5.47 -3.65
C ILE A 237 -16.36 -4.82 -2.35
N LEU A 238 -15.09 -4.42 -2.24
CA LEU A 238 -14.61 -3.65 -1.10
C LEU A 238 -15.25 -2.26 -1.07
N PRO A 239 -15.42 -1.66 0.12
CA PRO A 239 -15.79 -0.25 0.23
C PRO A 239 -14.81 0.62 -0.57
N PRO A 240 -15.31 1.60 -1.33
CA PRO A 240 -14.45 2.51 -2.06
C PRO A 240 -13.51 3.26 -1.12
N PHE A 241 -12.39 3.77 -1.63
CA PHE A 241 -11.47 4.60 -0.85
C PHE A 241 -12.17 5.85 -0.32
N THR A 242 -11.85 6.26 0.90
CA THR A 242 -11.94 7.67 1.29
C THR A 242 -10.77 8.44 0.69
N LEU A 243 -10.92 9.75 0.56
CA LEU A 243 -9.83 10.59 0.05
C LEU A 243 -8.57 10.49 0.93
N GLN A 244 -8.77 10.37 2.25
CA GLN A 244 -7.67 10.21 3.22
C GLN A 244 -6.94 8.87 3.04
N GLU A 245 -7.66 7.76 2.93
CA GLU A 245 -7.05 6.43 2.65
C GLU A 245 -6.30 6.44 1.32
N SER A 246 -6.87 7.08 0.28
CA SER A 246 -6.23 7.23 -1.02
C SER A 246 -4.91 8.00 -0.92
N LEU A 247 -4.92 9.13 -0.22
CA LEU A 247 -3.73 9.97 -0.02
C LEU A 247 -2.62 9.21 0.72
N GLU A 248 -2.97 8.51 1.81
CA GLU A 248 -2.02 7.71 2.59
C GLU A 248 -1.41 6.58 1.76
N THR A 249 -2.24 5.84 1.04
CA THR A 249 -1.79 4.75 0.16
C THR A 249 -0.92 5.30 -0.98
N THR A 250 -1.31 6.43 -1.58
CA THR A 250 -0.54 7.09 -2.65
C THR A 250 0.84 7.54 -2.17
N LYS A 251 0.98 8.05 -0.94
CA LYS A 251 2.30 8.38 -0.35
C LYS A 251 3.24 7.17 -0.34
N ILE A 252 2.75 6.00 0.09
CA ILE A 252 3.56 4.77 0.15
C ILE A 252 4.02 4.38 -1.27
N HIS A 253 3.11 4.41 -2.23
CA HIS A 253 3.41 4.07 -3.62
C HIS A 253 4.32 5.12 -4.31
N SER A 254 4.21 6.39 -3.94
CA SER A 254 5.09 7.48 -4.36
C SER A 254 6.53 7.22 -3.95
N VAL A 255 6.76 6.93 -2.66
CA VAL A 255 8.08 6.61 -2.11
C VAL A 255 8.68 5.36 -2.75
N ALA A 256 7.86 4.34 -3.02
CA ALA A 256 8.29 3.14 -3.72
C ALA A 256 8.56 3.36 -5.23
N GLY A 257 8.18 4.51 -5.79
CA GLY A 257 8.25 4.77 -7.23
C GLY A 257 7.31 3.87 -8.04
N LYS A 258 6.14 3.55 -7.50
CA LYS A 258 5.12 2.66 -8.10
C LYS A 258 3.88 3.42 -8.59
N ILE A 259 3.90 4.74 -8.60
CA ILE A 259 2.84 5.56 -9.19
C ILE A 259 3.06 5.65 -10.70
N GLY A 260 2.00 5.46 -11.48
CA GLY A 260 2.03 5.65 -12.93
C GLY A 260 2.24 7.11 -13.31
N LEU A 261 2.89 7.36 -14.45
CA LEU A 261 3.27 8.72 -14.90
C LEU A 261 2.08 9.70 -15.03
N ASP A 262 0.87 9.18 -15.29
CA ASP A 262 -0.34 10.01 -15.46
C ASP A 262 -1.32 9.90 -14.27
N THR A 263 -0.86 9.32 -13.17
CA THR A 263 -1.71 9.10 -11.98
C THR A 263 -1.49 10.22 -10.97
N SER A 264 -2.56 10.90 -10.59
CA SER A 264 -2.55 11.91 -9.52
C SER A 264 -2.68 11.25 -8.15
N LEU A 265 -3.77 10.50 -7.93
CA LEU A 265 -4.04 9.69 -6.74
C LEU A 265 -4.39 8.26 -7.12
N MET A 266 -4.13 7.33 -6.23
CA MET A 266 -4.69 5.98 -6.34
C MET A 266 -6.18 6.03 -6.06
N THR A 267 -6.98 5.60 -7.02
CA THR A 267 -8.44 5.62 -6.95
C THR A 267 -9.04 4.30 -6.46
N GLN A 268 -8.27 3.22 -6.57
CA GLN A 268 -8.69 1.87 -6.19
C GLN A 268 -7.76 1.29 -5.14
N ARG A 269 -8.32 0.43 -4.29
CA ARG A 269 -7.56 -0.31 -3.28
C ARG A 269 -6.52 -1.23 -3.95
N PRO A 270 -5.27 -1.20 -3.53
CA PRO A 270 -4.22 -2.02 -4.15
C PRO A 270 -4.52 -3.52 -3.96
N PHE A 271 -4.25 -4.29 -5.00
CA PHE A 271 -4.23 -5.74 -4.96
C PHE A 271 -2.80 -6.20 -5.25
N ARG A 272 -2.11 -6.66 -4.20
CA ARG A 272 -0.73 -7.13 -4.29
C ARG A 272 -0.69 -8.64 -4.25
N SER A 273 -0.02 -9.25 -5.22
CA SER A 273 0.08 -10.71 -5.36
C SER A 273 1.54 -11.10 -5.62
N PRO A 274 2.39 -11.08 -4.58
CA PRO A 274 3.77 -11.50 -4.74
C PRO A 274 3.86 -13.01 -5.02
N HIS A 275 4.85 -13.40 -5.82
CA HIS A 275 5.13 -14.81 -6.07
C HIS A 275 5.72 -15.48 -4.82
N HIS A 276 5.50 -16.77 -4.62
CA HIS A 276 5.96 -17.50 -3.42
C HIS A 276 7.50 -17.53 -3.23
N THR A 277 8.27 -17.24 -4.30
CA THR A 277 9.74 -17.12 -4.23
C THR A 277 10.23 -15.77 -3.71
N ILE A 278 9.34 -14.88 -3.31
CA ILE A 278 9.69 -13.55 -2.79
C ILE A 278 10.64 -13.64 -1.59
N SER A 279 11.61 -12.72 -1.51
CA SER A 279 12.49 -12.60 -0.36
C SER A 279 11.84 -11.87 0.81
N ASN A 280 12.34 -12.08 2.05
CA ASN A 280 11.87 -11.33 3.22
C ASN A 280 12.01 -9.81 3.02
N VAL A 281 13.09 -9.35 2.41
CA VAL A 281 13.32 -7.92 2.15
C VAL A 281 12.31 -7.36 1.17
N ALA A 282 11.94 -8.09 0.13
CA ALA A 282 10.92 -7.64 -0.81
C ALA A 282 9.51 -7.66 -0.19
N MET A 283 9.23 -8.58 0.73
CA MET A 283 7.96 -8.68 1.44
C MET A 283 7.79 -7.55 2.47
N VAL A 284 8.77 -7.38 3.35
CA VAL A 284 8.74 -6.45 4.49
C VAL A 284 9.13 -5.04 4.07
N GLY A 285 10.09 -4.94 3.18
CA GLY A 285 10.81 -3.73 2.86
C GLY A 285 12.25 -3.79 3.36
N GLY A 286 13.06 -2.87 2.92
CA GLY A 286 14.47 -2.82 3.29
C GLY A 286 15.35 -2.29 2.16
N GLY A 287 16.59 -2.76 2.11
CA GLY A 287 17.62 -2.26 1.22
C GLY A 287 18.66 -1.46 2.01
N ALA A 288 19.63 -0.87 1.31
CA ALA A 288 20.57 0.08 1.91
C ALA A 288 19.83 1.29 2.49
N PHE A 289 18.73 1.64 1.84
CA PHE A 289 17.76 2.65 2.25
C PHE A 289 16.41 1.95 2.48
N PRO A 290 15.76 2.16 3.63
CA PRO A 290 14.47 1.57 3.92
C PRO A 290 13.44 1.96 2.84
N GLN A 291 13.04 0.98 2.04
CA GLN A 291 11.97 1.10 1.05
C GLN A 291 10.78 0.25 1.50
N PRO A 292 9.53 0.67 1.23
CA PRO A 292 8.37 -0.14 1.56
C PRO A 292 8.34 -1.43 0.74
N GLY A 293 7.99 -2.56 1.39
CA GLY A 293 7.80 -3.85 0.75
C GLY A 293 6.36 -4.11 0.32
N GLU A 294 6.08 -5.33 -0.16
CA GLU A 294 4.74 -5.71 -0.64
C GLU A 294 3.65 -5.58 0.44
N ILE A 295 4.00 -5.80 1.71
CA ILE A 295 3.10 -5.61 2.86
C ILE A 295 2.63 -4.15 2.93
N SER A 296 3.56 -3.18 2.87
CA SER A 296 3.21 -1.75 2.90
C SER A 296 2.53 -1.29 1.61
N LEU A 297 2.91 -1.85 0.46
CA LEU A 297 2.25 -1.58 -0.82
C LEU A 297 0.81 -2.10 -0.88
N ALA A 298 0.45 -3.07 -0.03
CA ALA A 298 -0.92 -3.57 0.12
C ALA A 298 -1.77 -2.73 1.08
N HIS A 299 -1.21 -1.69 1.70
CA HIS A 299 -1.90 -0.85 2.67
C HIS A 299 -3.25 -0.35 2.16
N ASN A 300 -4.29 -0.44 2.99
CA ASN A 300 -5.70 -0.15 2.68
C ASN A 300 -6.26 -0.99 1.51
N GLY A 301 -5.63 -2.11 1.17
CA GLY A 301 -6.01 -3.00 0.10
C GLY A 301 -5.89 -4.47 0.48
N ILE A 302 -5.47 -5.29 -0.48
CA ILE A 302 -5.39 -6.74 -0.38
C ILE A 302 -3.96 -7.20 -0.63
N LEU A 303 -3.45 -8.07 0.26
CA LEU A 303 -2.28 -8.89 0.02
C LEU A 303 -2.76 -10.32 -0.27
N PHE A 304 -2.61 -10.75 -1.52
CA PHE A 304 -2.99 -12.08 -1.96
C PHE A 304 -1.78 -13.00 -2.04
N LEU A 305 -1.80 -14.08 -1.27
CA LEU A 305 -0.77 -15.11 -1.26
C LEU A 305 -1.31 -16.40 -1.89
N ASP A 306 -1.01 -16.60 -3.15
CA ASP A 306 -1.37 -17.84 -3.86
C ASP A 306 -0.40 -18.96 -3.48
N GLU A 307 -0.90 -20.19 -3.34
CA GLU A 307 -0.11 -21.35 -2.91
C GLU A 307 0.62 -21.12 -1.57
N LEU A 308 -0.10 -20.67 -0.55
CA LEU A 308 0.43 -20.28 0.76
C LEU A 308 1.49 -21.24 1.35
N PRO A 309 1.34 -22.57 1.30
CA PRO A 309 2.36 -23.50 1.84
C PRO A 309 3.67 -23.55 1.06
N GLU A 310 3.75 -22.93 -0.14
CA GLU A 310 4.97 -22.89 -0.95
C GLU A 310 5.86 -21.69 -0.62
N PHE A 311 5.34 -20.70 0.12
CA PHE A 311 6.15 -19.60 0.62
C PHE A 311 7.17 -20.07 1.64
N ASN A 312 8.33 -19.43 1.64
CA ASN A 312 9.34 -19.67 2.66
C ASN A 312 8.77 -19.35 4.05
N ARG A 313 8.97 -20.24 5.01
CA ARG A 313 8.48 -20.10 6.38
C ARG A 313 8.88 -18.77 7.02
N SER A 314 10.10 -18.29 6.78
CA SER A 314 10.57 -17.00 7.30
C SER A 314 9.78 -15.82 6.75
N VAL A 315 9.30 -15.89 5.47
CA VAL A 315 8.43 -14.88 4.87
C VAL A 315 7.06 -14.87 5.51
N LEU A 316 6.51 -16.04 5.84
CA LEU A 316 5.20 -16.15 6.50
C LEU A 316 5.25 -15.65 7.96
N GLU A 317 6.32 -15.93 8.68
CA GLU A 317 6.47 -15.51 10.08
C GLU A 317 6.58 -13.98 10.25
N VAL A 318 7.25 -13.28 9.32
CA VAL A 318 7.37 -11.82 9.41
C VAL A 318 6.05 -11.08 9.17
N MET A 319 5.04 -11.74 8.60
CA MET A 319 3.72 -11.16 8.38
C MET A 319 2.86 -11.06 9.64
N ARG A 320 3.20 -11.81 10.71
CA ARG A 320 2.39 -11.85 11.93
C ARG A 320 2.27 -10.49 12.59
N GLN A 321 3.39 -9.79 12.75
CA GLN A 321 3.39 -8.47 13.37
C GLN A 321 2.49 -7.47 12.61
N PRO A 322 2.66 -7.23 11.29
CA PRO A 322 1.80 -6.30 10.58
C PRO A 322 0.32 -6.71 10.53
N LEU A 323 -0.01 -7.99 10.62
CA LEU A 323 -1.41 -8.44 10.72
C LEU A 323 -2.05 -8.10 12.07
N GLU A 324 -1.26 -8.00 13.14
CA GLU A 324 -1.72 -7.62 14.48
C GLU A 324 -1.64 -6.09 14.69
N ASP A 325 -0.48 -5.48 14.39
CA ASP A 325 -0.16 -4.07 14.70
C ASP A 325 -0.54 -3.09 13.59
N ARG A 326 -0.79 -3.57 12.35
CA ARG A 326 -1.07 -2.78 11.12
C ARG A 326 0.02 -1.79 10.75
N THR A 327 1.20 -1.99 11.26
CA THR A 327 2.41 -1.26 10.96
C THR A 327 3.56 -2.24 10.79
N ILE A 328 4.56 -1.85 10.02
CA ILE A 328 5.77 -2.63 9.87
C ILE A 328 6.99 -1.73 10.07
N THR A 329 7.87 -2.13 10.98
CA THR A 329 9.09 -1.41 11.27
C THR A 329 10.24 -1.99 10.46
N VAL A 330 10.82 -1.19 9.59
CA VAL A 330 12.02 -1.52 8.83
C VAL A 330 13.23 -0.90 9.54
N SER A 331 13.94 -1.72 10.32
CA SER A 331 15.10 -1.27 11.07
C SER A 331 16.41 -1.63 10.35
N ARG A 332 17.35 -0.67 10.31
CA ARG A 332 18.73 -0.81 9.85
C ARG A 332 19.67 -0.18 10.88
N ALA A 333 20.95 -0.46 10.79
CA ALA A 333 21.93 -0.06 11.78
C ALA A 333 21.91 1.45 12.17
N ARG A 334 21.37 2.32 11.30
CA ARG A 334 21.35 3.78 11.49
C ARG A 334 20.00 4.43 11.36
N LEU A 335 18.97 3.68 10.93
CA LEU A 335 17.65 4.24 10.67
C LEU A 335 16.58 3.17 10.89
N SER A 336 15.55 3.53 11.63
CA SER A 336 14.32 2.74 11.78
C SER A 336 13.16 3.56 11.24
N VAL A 337 12.35 2.95 10.39
CA VAL A 337 11.21 3.59 9.74
C VAL A 337 9.99 2.71 9.87
N ASP A 338 8.88 3.30 10.29
CA ASP A 338 7.58 2.64 10.35
C ASP A 338 6.78 2.94 9.08
N TYR A 339 6.27 1.90 8.47
CA TYR A 339 5.34 1.99 7.34
C TYR A 339 3.96 1.50 7.77
N PRO A 340 2.89 2.18 7.36
CA PRO A 340 1.53 1.65 7.52
C PRO A 340 1.38 0.33 6.78
N ALA A 341 0.66 -0.62 7.39
CA ALA A 341 0.46 -1.98 6.88
C ALA A 341 -0.94 -2.51 7.20
N ASN A 342 -1.95 -1.66 7.09
CA ASN A 342 -3.35 -2.07 7.28
C ASN A 342 -3.87 -2.69 5.98
N PHE A 343 -3.76 -4.00 5.83
CA PHE A 343 -4.20 -4.75 4.65
C PHE A 343 -5.08 -5.92 5.04
N MET A 344 -5.86 -6.41 4.10
CA MET A 344 -6.60 -7.65 4.19
C MET A 344 -5.77 -8.78 3.58
N LEU A 345 -5.46 -9.80 4.39
CA LEU A 345 -4.78 -10.99 3.90
C LEU A 345 -5.80 -11.92 3.24
N VAL A 346 -5.58 -12.22 1.98
CA VAL A 346 -6.28 -13.28 1.26
C VAL A 346 -5.24 -14.33 0.85
N ALA A 347 -5.46 -15.57 1.23
CA ALA A 347 -4.57 -16.65 0.88
C ALA A 347 -5.29 -17.71 0.05
N SER A 348 -4.56 -18.48 -0.74
CA SER A 348 -5.06 -19.67 -1.36
C SER A 348 -4.14 -20.86 -1.10
N MET A 349 -4.70 -22.07 -1.03
CA MET A 349 -3.92 -23.29 -0.95
C MET A 349 -4.68 -24.48 -1.50
N ASN A 350 -3.94 -25.53 -1.84
CA ASN A 350 -4.52 -26.82 -2.11
C ASN A 350 -4.73 -27.59 -0.80
N PRO A 351 -5.66 -28.55 -0.71
CA PRO A 351 -5.92 -29.31 0.51
C PRO A 351 -4.79 -30.32 0.85
N CYS A 352 -3.93 -30.64 -0.11
CA CYS A 352 -2.77 -31.52 0.04
C CYS A 352 -1.81 -31.33 -1.13
N PRO A 353 -0.61 -31.97 -1.16
CA PRO A 353 0.33 -31.84 -2.27
C PRO A 353 -0.22 -32.23 -3.65
N CYS A 354 -1.06 -33.26 -3.75
CA CYS A 354 -1.71 -33.64 -5.01
C CYS A 354 -2.97 -32.81 -5.33
N GLY A 355 -3.52 -32.07 -4.34
CA GLY A 355 -4.68 -31.21 -4.49
C GLY A 355 -6.06 -31.87 -4.34
N TYR A 356 -6.14 -33.18 -4.08
CA TYR A 356 -7.40 -33.94 -4.12
C TYR A 356 -7.81 -34.57 -2.77
N TYR A 357 -7.25 -34.11 -1.68
CA TYR A 357 -7.68 -34.59 -0.35
C TYR A 357 -9.15 -34.23 -0.09
N ASN A 358 -9.95 -35.23 0.30
CA ASN A 358 -11.42 -35.13 0.45
C ASN A 358 -12.17 -34.68 -0.82
N HIS A 359 -11.62 -34.93 -2.01
CA HIS A 359 -12.33 -34.65 -3.26
C HIS A 359 -13.36 -35.76 -3.53
N PRO A 360 -14.62 -35.41 -3.91
CA PRO A 360 -15.67 -36.41 -4.09
C PRO A 360 -15.41 -37.38 -5.26
N ASP A 361 -14.82 -36.87 -6.37
CA ASP A 361 -14.70 -37.64 -7.60
C ASP A 361 -13.28 -38.13 -7.93
N ARG A 362 -12.29 -37.69 -7.17
CA ARG A 362 -10.87 -38.04 -7.42
C ARG A 362 -10.18 -38.49 -6.15
N PRO A 363 -9.56 -39.68 -6.12
CA PRO A 363 -8.85 -40.16 -4.95
C PRO A 363 -7.58 -39.35 -4.69
N CYS A 364 -7.32 -39.06 -3.42
CA CYS A 364 -6.06 -38.49 -3.00
C CYS A 364 -4.97 -39.57 -3.01
N LEU A 365 -3.82 -39.26 -3.63
CA LEU A 365 -2.66 -40.17 -3.69
C LEU A 365 -1.64 -39.91 -2.58
N CYS A 366 -1.87 -38.94 -1.71
CA CYS A 366 -0.96 -38.58 -0.62
C CYS A 366 -1.14 -39.50 0.58
N SER A 367 -0.04 -39.91 1.20
CA SER A 367 -0.10 -40.54 2.51
C SER A 367 -0.58 -39.52 3.58
N PRO A 368 -1.23 -39.98 4.66
CA PRO A 368 -1.65 -39.08 5.75
C PRO A 368 -0.52 -38.20 6.29
N GLY A 369 0.68 -38.79 6.48
CA GLY A 369 1.87 -38.04 6.89
C GLY A 369 2.32 -36.96 5.90
N ALA A 370 2.12 -37.16 4.59
CA ALA A 370 2.44 -36.16 3.56
C ALA A 370 1.44 -34.98 3.61
N VAL A 371 0.15 -35.26 3.82
CA VAL A 371 -0.88 -34.24 4.00
C VAL A 371 -0.59 -33.38 5.23
N GLN A 372 -0.32 -34.01 6.37
CA GLN A 372 -0.01 -33.32 7.61
C GLN A 372 1.27 -32.48 7.51
N LYS A 373 2.33 -33.01 6.89
CA LYS A 373 3.58 -32.27 6.63
C LYS A 373 3.35 -31.05 5.76
N TYR A 374 2.47 -31.14 4.77
CA TYR A 374 2.10 -30.04 3.89
C TYR A 374 1.32 -28.96 4.66
N MET A 375 0.34 -29.35 5.44
CA MET A 375 -0.44 -28.42 6.27
C MET A 375 0.43 -27.70 7.30
N ASN A 376 1.37 -28.40 7.93
CA ASN A 376 2.29 -27.86 8.94
C ASN A 376 3.32 -26.86 8.38
N ARG A 377 3.40 -26.66 7.05
CA ARG A 377 4.21 -25.56 6.46
C ARG A 377 3.64 -24.20 6.83
N VAL A 378 2.32 -24.12 6.99
CA VAL A 378 1.66 -22.91 7.50
C VAL A 378 1.58 -23.01 9.02
N SER A 379 2.19 -22.05 9.73
CA SER A 379 2.22 -22.08 11.18
C SER A 379 0.83 -21.83 11.78
N GLY A 380 0.55 -22.50 12.91
CA GLY A 380 -0.68 -22.29 13.67
C GLY A 380 -0.96 -20.81 13.97
N PRO A 381 0.03 -20.04 14.49
CA PRO A 381 -0.13 -18.61 14.73
C PRO A 381 -0.52 -17.78 13.51
N LEU A 382 -0.06 -18.13 12.30
CA LEU A 382 -0.49 -17.46 11.08
C LEU A 382 -1.93 -17.83 10.70
N LEU A 383 -2.28 -19.13 10.79
CA LEU A 383 -3.68 -19.59 10.62
C LEU A 383 -4.60 -18.91 11.63
N ASP A 384 -4.08 -18.65 12.79
CA ASP A 384 -4.75 -17.87 13.81
C ASP A 384 -5.08 -16.43 13.39
N CYS A 385 -4.35 -15.80 12.48
CA CYS A 385 -4.68 -14.49 11.92
C CYS A 385 -5.72 -14.55 10.79
N ILE A 386 -6.14 -15.74 10.35
CA ILE A 386 -7.14 -15.94 9.32
C ILE A 386 -8.50 -16.24 9.97
N TYR A 387 -9.48 -15.40 9.66
CA TYR A 387 -10.82 -15.46 10.26
C TYR A 387 -11.75 -16.41 9.53
N ILE A 388 -11.68 -16.42 8.21
CA ILE A 388 -12.59 -17.12 7.31
C ILE A 388 -11.80 -18.15 6.50
N GLN A 389 -12.21 -19.40 6.62
CA GLN A 389 -11.63 -20.52 5.89
C GLN A 389 -12.76 -21.13 5.05
N VAL A 390 -12.61 -21.13 3.74
CA VAL A 390 -13.66 -21.61 2.83
C VAL A 390 -13.12 -22.58 1.81
N VAL A 391 -13.88 -23.69 1.62
CA VAL A 391 -13.56 -24.71 0.62
C VAL A 391 -14.15 -24.33 -0.72
N VAL A 392 -13.29 -24.24 -1.73
CA VAL A 392 -13.66 -23.96 -3.14
C VAL A 392 -13.74 -25.28 -3.88
N VAL A 393 -14.94 -25.69 -4.25
CA VAL A 393 -15.18 -26.92 -5.00
C VAL A 393 -15.00 -26.71 -6.49
N GLN A 394 -14.61 -27.74 -7.22
CA GLN A 394 -14.59 -27.70 -8.67
C GLN A 394 -16.03 -27.76 -9.20
N LEU A 395 -16.40 -26.85 -10.10
CA LEU A 395 -17.74 -26.81 -10.67
C LEU A 395 -17.90 -27.87 -11.76
N PRO A 396 -19.04 -28.59 -11.82
CA PRO A 396 -19.39 -29.43 -12.93
C PRO A 396 -19.50 -28.62 -14.24
N PHE A 397 -19.19 -29.26 -15.37
CA PHE A 397 -19.25 -28.61 -16.70
C PHE A 397 -20.61 -27.96 -16.98
N GLU A 398 -21.69 -28.58 -16.57
CA GLU A 398 -23.08 -28.10 -16.74
C GLU A 398 -23.29 -26.73 -16.09
N ASN A 399 -22.74 -26.54 -14.88
CA ASN A 399 -22.81 -25.26 -14.15
C ASN A 399 -21.98 -24.16 -14.80
N ILE A 400 -20.89 -24.53 -15.48
CA ILE A 400 -20.05 -23.58 -16.21
C ILE A 400 -20.73 -23.14 -17.52
N SER A 401 -21.37 -24.09 -18.24
CA SER A 401 -21.95 -23.84 -19.57
C SER A 401 -23.35 -23.23 -19.52
N TYR A 402 -24.19 -23.68 -18.60
CA TYR A 402 -25.62 -23.34 -18.53
C TYR A 402 -26.02 -22.66 -17.20
N GLY A 403 -25.05 -22.30 -16.35
CA GLY A 403 -25.35 -21.65 -15.08
C GLY A 403 -26.06 -20.33 -15.23
N ARG A 404 -26.93 -20.00 -14.27
CA ARG A 404 -27.61 -18.70 -14.19
C ARG A 404 -26.61 -17.57 -14.08
N SER A 405 -26.97 -16.38 -14.58
CA SER A 405 -26.21 -15.16 -14.37
C SER A 405 -25.99 -14.96 -12.86
N SER A 406 -24.75 -14.73 -12.48
CA SER A 406 -24.39 -14.43 -11.11
C SER A 406 -24.69 -12.98 -10.76
N GLU A 407 -24.79 -12.70 -9.47
CA GLU A 407 -24.95 -11.35 -8.95
C GLU A 407 -23.75 -10.48 -9.31
N CYS A 408 -23.97 -9.23 -9.69
CA CYS A 408 -22.91 -8.28 -10.03
C CYS A 408 -22.19 -7.76 -8.78
N SER A 409 -20.95 -7.34 -8.96
CA SER A 409 -20.14 -6.76 -7.89
C SER A 409 -20.78 -5.54 -7.23
N GLU A 410 -21.54 -4.74 -7.97
CA GLU A 410 -22.22 -3.55 -7.48
C GLU A 410 -23.24 -3.89 -6.39
N ALA A 411 -24.11 -4.87 -6.62
CA ALA A 411 -25.12 -5.29 -5.65
C ALA A 411 -24.48 -5.84 -4.36
N ILE A 412 -23.41 -6.63 -4.48
CA ILE A 412 -22.67 -7.13 -3.32
C ILE A 412 -22.02 -5.96 -2.57
N ARG A 413 -21.38 -5.03 -3.29
CA ARG A 413 -20.74 -3.85 -2.71
C ARG A 413 -21.70 -2.96 -1.96
N GLU A 414 -22.92 -2.78 -2.45
CA GLU A 414 -23.96 -2.02 -1.73
C GLU A 414 -24.27 -2.61 -0.35
N ARG A 415 -24.40 -3.95 -0.24
CA ARG A 415 -24.61 -4.62 1.05
C ARG A 415 -23.39 -4.45 1.97
N VAL A 416 -22.19 -4.61 1.42
CA VAL A 416 -20.93 -4.38 2.14
C VAL A 416 -20.87 -2.95 2.67
N MET A 417 -21.21 -1.96 1.86
CA MET A 417 -21.22 -0.55 2.27
C MET A 417 -22.23 -0.27 3.38
N LYS A 418 -23.45 -0.87 3.32
CA LYS A 418 -24.43 -0.74 4.38
C LYS A 418 -23.94 -1.28 5.71
N ALA A 419 -23.31 -2.47 5.69
CA ALA A 419 -22.69 -3.06 6.88
C ALA A 419 -21.55 -2.18 7.42
N ARG A 420 -20.71 -1.62 6.53
CA ARG A 420 -19.63 -0.71 6.92
C ARG A 420 -20.12 0.59 7.53
N ALA A 421 -21.19 1.16 7.03
CA ALA A 421 -21.80 2.37 7.62
C ALA A 421 -22.29 2.12 9.06
N ILE A 422 -22.78 0.91 9.37
CA ILE A 422 -23.13 0.52 10.75
C ILE A 422 -21.86 0.46 11.62
N GLN A 423 -20.76 -0.12 11.10
CA GLN A 423 -19.49 -0.22 11.82
C GLN A 423 -18.86 1.16 12.06
N GLU A 424 -18.87 2.05 11.07
CA GLU A 424 -18.38 3.43 11.20
C GLU A 424 -19.10 4.19 12.32
N LYS A 425 -20.42 4.08 12.38
CA LYS A 425 -21.20 4.68 13.48
C LYS A 425 -20.86 4.06 14.82
N ARG A 426 -20.70 2.73 14.89
CA ARG A 426 -20.34 1.99 16.11
C ARG A 426 -18.99 2.43 16.66
N PHE A 427 -18.01 2.62 15.78
CA PHE A 427 -16.63 2.92 16.15
C PHE A 427 -16.26 4.40 16.06
N ALA A 428 -17.23 5.31 15.85
CA ALA A 428 -16.96 6.74 15.69
C ALA A 428 -16.20 7.37 16.87
N ALA A 429 -16.34 6.81 18.10
CA ALA A 429 -15.63 7.26 19.29
C ALA A 429 -14.28 6.52 19.52
N HIS A 430 -13.88 5.62 18.62
CA HIS A 430 -12.70 4.77 18.78
C HIS A 430 -11.71 5.01 17.64
N GLU A 431 -10.71 5.84 17.90
CA GLU A 431 -9.68 6.18 16.91
C GLU A 431 -8.92 4.92 16.42
N GLY A 432 -8.71 4.83 15.11
CA GLY A 432 -7.97 3.73 14.49
C GLY A 432 -8.76 2.41 14.29
N ILE A 433 -10.08 2.40 14.61
CA ILE A 433 -10.95 1.23 14.45
C ILE A 433 -12.06 1.55 13.45
N TYR A 434 -12.05 0.88 12.30
CA TYR A 434 -12.95 1.12 11.17
C TYR A 434 -13.78 -0.10 10.78
N SER A 435 -13.48 -1.28 11.32
CA SER A 435 -14.14 -2.54 10.97
C SER A 435 -14.17 -3.52 12.13
N ASN A 436 -15.06 -4.51 12.05
CA ASN A 436 -15.23 -5.51 13.09
C ASN A 436 -13.98 -6.37 13.31
N ALA A 437 -13.17 -6.65 12.27
CA ALA A 437 -11.91 -7.37 12.43
C ALA A 437 -10.94 -6.64 13.38
N GLN A 438 -11.08 -5.34 13.49
CA GLN A 438 -10.20 -4.48 14.28
C GLN A 438 -10.62 -4.31 15.75
N MET A 439 -11.77 -4.86 16.17
CA MET A 439 -12.20 -4.78 17.56
C MET A 439 -11.15 -5.35 18.51
N THR A 440 -10.85 -4.61 19.56
CA THR A 440 -10.09 -5.13 20.72
C THR A 440 -10.97 -6.07 21.55
N SER A 441 -10.39 -6.84 22.46
CA SER A 441 -11.17 -7.73 23.35
C SER A 441 -12.21 -6.95 24.18
N LYS A 442 -11.90 -5.72 24.56
CA LYS A 442 -12.86 -4.84 25.27
C LYS A 442 -14.08 -4.52 24.41
N LEU A 443 -13.86 -4.10 23.17
CA LEU A 443 -14.95 -3.77 22.22
C LEU A 443 -15.73 -5.02 21.79
N LEU A 444 -15.07 -6.17 21.75
CA LEU A 444 -15.72 -7.44 21.46
C LEU A 444 -16.77 -7.78 22.54
N HIS A 445 -16.43 -7.60 23.81
CA HIS A 445 -17.37 -7.81 24.93
C HIS A 445 -18.49 -6.77 24.97
N GLU A 446 -18.28 -5.60 24.39
CA GLU A 446 -19.29 -4.53 24.34
C GLU A 446 -20.27 -4.70 23.16
N TYR A 447 -19.75 -4.99 21.95
CA TYR A 447 -20.52 -4.95 20.70
C TYR A 447 -20.84 -6.31 20.08
N ALA A 448 -20.20 -7.40 20.54
CA ALA A 448 -20.38 -8.73 19.97
C ALA A 448 -20.90 -9.74 21.01
N VAL A 449 -21.98 -9.39 21.66
CA VAL A 449 -22.63 -10.22 22.68
C VAL A 449 -23.73 -11.07 22.01
N PRO A 450 -23.59 -12.42 22.00
CA PRO A 450 -24.64 -13.31 21.49
C PRO A 450 -25.83 -13.40 22.45
N ASP A 451 -26.97 -13.82 21.90
CA ASP A 451 -28.11 -14.20 22.70
C ASP A 451 -27.88 -15.54 23.45
N ALA A 452 -28.80 -15.93 24.32
CA ALA A 452 -28.68 -17.17 25.13
C ALA A 452 -28.59 -18.43 24.26
N ALA A 453 -29.31 -18.48 23.15
CA ALA A 453 -29.28 -19.60 22.22
C ALA A 453 -27.93 -19.68 21.49
N GLY A 454 -27.42 -18.52 21.05
CA GLY A 454 -26.10 -18.40 20.45
C GLY A 454 -24.96 -18.80 21.38
N LEU A 455 -25.01 -18.36 22.64
CA LEU A 455 -24.02 -18.76 23.65
C LEU A 455 -24.00 -20.28 23.86
N SER A 456 -25.18 -20.90 23.91
CA SER A 456 -25.29 -22.37 24.03
C SER A 456 -24.70 -23.08 22.80
N LEU A 457 -24.99 -22.61 21.59
CA LEU A 457 -24.42 -23.13 20.35
C LEU A 457 -22.89 -23.00 20.35
N LEU A 458 -22.38 -21.81 20.70
CA LEU A 458 -20.95 -21.53 20.73
C LEU A 458 -20.22 -22.43 21.75
N LYS A 459 -20.79 -22.62 22.92
CA LYS A 459 -20.25 -23.54 23.94
C LYS A 459 -20.11 -24.97 23.42
N VAL A 460 -21.15 -25.48 22.74
CA VAL A 460 -21.12 -26.83 22.13
C VAL A 460 -20.06 -26.90 21.02
N ALA A 461 -19.97 -25.86 20.18
CA ALA A 461 -18.96 -25.81 19.11
C ALA A 461 -17.54 -25.79 19.66
N MET A 462 -17.28 -24.97 20.69
CA MET A 462 -15.96 -24.88 21.34
C MET A 462 -15.52 -26.25 21.89
N GLN A 463 -16.44 -27.01 22.53
CA GLN A 463 -16.14 -28.33 23.09
C GLN A 463 -15.95 -29.39 22.00
N ARG A 464 -16.83 -29.42 20.97
CA ARG A 464 -16.78 -30.44 19.92
C ARG A 464 -15.63 -30.26 18.93
N LEU A 465 -15.25 -29.04 18.66
CA LEU A 465 -14.21 -28.69 17.69
C LEU A 465 -12.88 -28.34 18.35
N ASN A 466 -12.77 -28.46 19.67
CA ASN A 466 -11.60 -28.16 20.49
C ASN A 466 -10.99 -26.77 20.14
N LEU A 467 -11.86 -25.75 20.02
CA LEU A 467 -11.47 -24.42 19.58
C LEU A 467 -10.74 -23.62 20.66
N SER A 468 -9.72 -22.86 20.28
CA SER A 468 -8.97 -21.99 21.19
C SER A 468 -9.77 -20.73 21.59
N ALA A 469 -9.34 -20.05 22.66
CA ALA A 469 -9.90 -18.74 23.05
C ALA A 469 -9.79 -17.70 21.90
N ARG A 470 -8.71 -17.76 21.12
CA ARG A 470 -8.56 -16.90 19.93
C ARG A 470 -9.60 -17.21 18.85
N ALA A 471 -9.93 -18.49 18.64
CA ALA A 471 -10.99 -18.88 17.71
C ALA A 471 -12.36 -18.36 18.18
N TYR A 472 -12.62 -18.36 19.48
CA TYR A 472 -13.82 -17.77 20.07
C TYR A 472 -13.97 -16.28 19.68
N ASP A 473 -12.95 -15.45 19.94
CA ASP A 473 -12.96 -14.03 19.60
C ASP A 473 -13.22 -13.79 18.10
N ARG A 474 -12.63 -14.63 17.23
CA ARG A 474 -12.81 -14.51 15.78
C ARG A 474 -14.20 -14.87 15.32
N ILE A 475 -14.77 -15.96 15.86
CA ILE A 475 -16.15 -16.34 15.60
C ILE A 475 -17.09 -15.18 15.95
N LEU A 476 -16.88 -14.53 17.09
CA LEU A 476 -17.71 -13.38 17.50
C LEU A 476 -17.55 -12.18 16.56
N LYS A 477 -16.33 -11.85 16.11
CA LYS A 477 -16.10 -10.78 15.15
C LYS A 477 -16.78 -11.03 13.80
N VAL A 478 -16.71 -12.27 13.31
CA VAL A 478 -17.38 -12.67 12.06
C VAL A 478 -18.91 -12.67 12.26
N SER A 479 -19.42 -13.19 13.37
CA SER A 479 -20.85 -13.19 13.69
C SER A 479 -21.41 -11.76 13.79
N ARG A 480 -20.65 -10.80 14.36
CA ARG A 480 -21.06 -9.39 14.37
C ARG A 480 -21.14 -8.83 12.95
N THR A 481 -20.23 -9.21 12.08
CA THR A 481 -20.24 -8.78 10.66
C THR A 481 -21.45 -9.35 9.91
N LEU A 482 -21.78 -10.62 10.16
CA LEU A 482 -22.98 -11.26 9.60
C LEU A 482 -24.25 -10.55 10.03
N ALA A 483 -24.36 -10.23 11.32
CA ALA A 483 -25.49 -9.47 11.86
C ALA A 483 -25.55 -8.03 11.26
N ASP A 484 -24.41 -7.39 11.02
CA ASP A 484 -24.36 -6.06 10.37
C ASP A 484 -24.81 -6.13 8.90
N LEU A 485 -24.48 -7.20 8.17
CA LEU A 485 -24.95 -7.43 6.80
C LEU A 485 -26.47 -7.61 6.72
N GLU A 486 -27.07 -8.17 7.77
CA GLU A 486 -28.52 -8.33 7.91
C GLU A 486 -29.19 -7.14 8.62
N ALA A 487 -28.41 -6.10 8.95
CA ALA A 487 -28.85 -4.96 9.73
C ALA A 487 -29.48 -5.34 11.08
N SER A 488 -29.12 -6.49 11.64
CA SER A 488 -29.58 -6.97 12.96
C SER A 488 -28.80 -6.26 14.08
N PRO A 489 -29.50 -5.71 15.08
CA PRO A 489 -28.83 -5.12 16.25
C PRO A 489 -28.12 -6.18 17.12
N ASN A 490 -28.63 -7.41 17.11
CA ASN A 490 -28.13 -8.50 17.95
C ASN A 490 -27.46 -9.60 17.13
N ILE A 491 -26.56 -10.34 17.76
CA ILE A 491 -25.98 -11.55 17.18
C ILE A 491 -26.89 -12.74 17.54
N GLU A 492 -27.57 -13.28 16.54
CA GLU A 492 -28.46 -14.42 16.68
C GLU A 492 -27.72 -15.74 16.43
N ALA A 493 -28.35 -16.88 16.78
CA ALA A 493 -27.78 -18.20 16.61
C ALA A 493 -27.43 -18.55 15.16
N CYS A 494 -28.18 -18.04 14.16
CA CYS A 494 -27.89 -18.22 12.73
C CYS A 494 -26.54 -17.59 12.34
N HIS A 495 -26.24 -16.39 12.82
CA HIS A 495 -24.97 -15.70 12.56
C HIS A 495 -23.79 -16.48 13.14
N LEU A 496 -23.95 -17.05 14.33
CA LEU A 496 -22.93 -17.91 14.94
C LEU A 496 -22.73 -19.22 14.21
N ALA A 497 -23.83 -19.84 13.74
CA ALA A 497 -23.76 -21.07 12.98
C ALA A 497 -22.97 -20.89 11.68
N GLU A 498 -23.23 -19.80 10.92
CA GLU A 498 -22.48 -19.46 9.72
C GLU A 498 -21.01 -19.17 10.05
N ALA A 499 -20.72 -18.38 11.08
CA ALA A 499 -19.36 -18.04 11.48
C ALA A 499 -18.54 -19.26 11.91
N ILE A 500 -19.15 -20.24 12.59
CA ILE A 500 -18.50 -21.51 12.99
C ILE A 500 -18.14 -22.33 11.75
N GLN A 501 -18.97 -22.33 10.70
CA GLN A 501 -18.66 -23.06 9.45
C GLN A 501 -17.39 -22.55 8.77
N TYR A 502 -17.05 -21.27 8.94
CA TYR A 502 -15.81 -20.67 8.41
C TYR A 502 -14.54 -21.09 9.17
N ARG A 503 -14.62 -22.01 10.13
CA ARG A 503 -13.47 -22.53 10.90
C ARG A 503 -13.15 -23.99 10.56
N SER A 504 -13.20 -24.35 9.28
CA SER A 504 -13.08 -25.74 8.82
C SER A 504 -11.70 -26.36 9.02
N LEU A 505 -10.63 -25.56 9.04
CA LEU A 505 -9.24 -26.03 9.27
C LEU A 505 -8.88 -26.22 10.74
N ASP A 506 -9.69 -25.69 11.65
CA ASP A 506 -9.44 -25.84 13.10
C ASP A 506 -9.85 -27.23 13.62
N ARG A 507 -10.38 -28.09 12.74
CA ARG A 507 -10.74 -29.46 13.09
C ARG A 507 -9.49 -30.30 13.18
N GLU A 508 -9.30 -31.01 14.30
CA GLU A 508 -8.16 -31.93 14.53
C GLU A 508 -8.05 -33.07 13.50
N THR A 509 -9.12 -33.30 12.74
CA THR A 509 -9.23 -34.38 11.75
C THR A 509 -8.72 -34.02 10.37
N TRP A 510 -8.17 -32.82 10.14
CA TRP A 510 -7.61 -32.45 8.85
C TRP A 510 -6.25 -33.15 8.65
N GLY A 511 -6.24 -34.18 7.80
CA GLY A 511 -5.03 -34.96 7.50
C GLY A 511 -4.83 -36.22 8.41
N THR A 512 -5.80 -36.57 9.24
CA THR A 512 -5.83 -37.84 10.00
C THR A 512 -6.61 -38.92 9.25
#